data_b001fa4d50bf39487a8b650169eaf494
#
_entry.id   b001fa4d50bf39487a8b650169eaf494
#
_cell.length_a   1.000
_cell.length_b   1.000
_cell.length_c   1.000
_cell.angle_alpha   90.00
_cell.angle_beta   90.00
_cell.angle_gamma   90.00
#
_symmetry.space_group_name_H-M   'P 1'
#
loop_
_entity.id
_entity.type
_entity.pdbx_description
1 polymer ?
#
loop_
_entity_poly.entity_id
_entity_poly.type
_entity_poly.pdbx_seq_one_letter_code
_entity_poly.pdbx_strand_id
1 'polypeptide(L)'
;MNATVQLIQPSRFGDERGWFMETYSAPRMAALGVDLAFVQDNHSYSRPAGTLRGVHFQRPPHAQAKLVRCLRGRIMDYAVDLRRGSPTYGRHIAVELSADNAAQLFIPVGFGHAFITLEPDVEVAYKVSDIYAPQCDGGIAWDDPTLAIDWPLPPGGPVLSAKDAALPRLADFDSPFDYDGHPLRSLSAG
;
A
#
# COMPACT_ATOMS: atom_id res chain seq x y z
N MET A 1 -10.89 -0.46 15.98
CA MET A 1 -9.52 0.10 15.94
C MET A 1 -9.50 1.18 14.87
N ASN A 2 -9.22 2.41 15.24
CA ASN A 2 -9.29 3.58 14.35
C ASN A 2 -7.92 3.84 13.75
N ALA A 3 -7.52 3.01 12.81
CA ALA A 3 -6.23 3.17 12.15
C ALA A 3 -6.38 4.05 10.90
N THR A 4 -5.64 5.13 10.82
CA THR A 4 -5.48 5.95 9.62
C THR A 4 -4.28 5.47 8.82
N VAL A 5 -4.21 5.81 7.53
CA VAL A 5 -3.00 5.61 6.73
C VAL A 5 -1.86 6.43 7.34
N GLN A 6 -0.68 5.81 7.52
CA GLN A 6 0.45 6.44 8.21
C GLN A 6 1.75 6.19 7.46
N LEU A 7 2.54 7.24 7.32
CA LEU A 7 3.95 7.14 6.92
C LEU A 7 4.78 6.94 8.19
N ILE A 8 5.51 5.84 8.24
CA ILE A 8 6.33 5.46 9.40
C ILE A 8 7.79 5.54 8.99
N GLN A 9 8.57 6.31 9.76
CA GLN A 9 9.99 6.47 9.54
C GLN A 9 10.78 5.69 10.60
N PRO A 10 11.35 4.51 10.27
CA PRO A 10 12.24 3.79 11.17
C PRO A 10 13.54 4.56 11.39
N SER A 11 14.07 4.48 12.61
CA SER A 11 15.41 5.02 12.90
C SER A 11 16.47 4.10 12.31
N ARG A 12 17.43 4.70 11.59
CA ARG A 12 18.59 4.01 11.03
C ARG A 12 19.82 4.38 11.85
N PHE A 13 20.55 3.40 12.35
CA PHE A 13 21.77 3.56 13.16
C PHE A 13 22.96 3.11 12.33
N GLY A 14 23.85 4.05 11.98
CA GLY A 14 25.02 3.81 11.14
C GLY A 14 26.34 3.79 11.90
N ASP A 15 27.30 2.96 11.46
CA ASP A 15 28.70 2.96 11.86
C ASP A 15 29.59 2.64 10.63
N GLU A 16 30.88 2.44 10.83
CA GLU A 16 31.86 2.12 9.77
C GLU A 16 31.57 0.82 9.01
N ARG A 17 30.74 -0.08 9.55
CA ARG A 17 30.36 -1.35 8.92
C ARG A 17 29.11 -1.23 8.06
N GLY A 18 28.35 -0.10 8.18
CA GLY A 18 27.08 0.12 7.52
C GLY A 18 25.99 0.64 8.47
N TRP A 19 24.81 0.05 8.45
CA TRP A 19 23.72 0.50 9.31
C TRP A 19 22.83 -0.66 9.78
N PHE A 20 22.15 -0.41 10.90
CA PHE A 20 21.12 -1.26 11.47
C PHE A 20 19.81 -0.49 11.58
N MET A 21 18.68 -1.16 11.38
CA MET A 21 17.35 -0.57 11.47
C MET A 21 16.36 -1.62 11.99
N GLU A 22 15.61 -1.27 13.03
CA GLU A 22 14.42 -2.03 13.43
C GLU A 22 13.27 -1.67 12.47
N THR A 23 12.86 -2.63 11.65
CA THR A 23 11.81 -2.40 10.64
C THR A 23 10.41 -2.71 11.13
N TYR A 24 10.28 -3.48 12.20
CA TYR A 24 9.01 -3.82 12.83
C TYR A 24 9.21 -4.21 14.29
N SER A 25 8.36 -3.69 15.14
CA SER A 25 8.23 -4.08 16.52
C SER A 25 6.78 -3.90 16.94
N ALA A 26 6.09 -4.94 17.40
CA ALA A 26 4.69 -4.86 17.77
C ALA A 26 4.41 -3.78 18.83
N PRO A 27 5.21 -3.65 19.92
CA PRO A 27 5.01 -2.57 20.89
C PRO A 27 5.17 -1.17 20.29
N ARG A 28 6.12 -0.98 19.37
CA ARG A 28 6.32 0.30 18.71
C ARG A 28 5.15 0.64 17.77
N MET A 29 4.66 -0.33 17.03
CA MET A 29 3.48 -0.14 16.17
C MET A 29 2.23 0.19 16.99
N ALA A 30 2.01 -0.50 18.12
CA ALA A 30 0.92 -0.20 19.03
C ALA A 30 1.00 1.23 19.59
N ALA A 31 2.21 1.71 19.93
CA ALA A 31 2.42 3.10 20.36
C ALA A 31 2.08 4.14 19.27
N LEU A 32 2.15 3.76 17.99
CA LEU A 32 1.72 4.57 16.85
C LEU A 32 0.22 4.40 16.53
N GLY A 33 -0.53 3.66 17.35
CA GLY A 33 -1.96 3.40 17.16
C GLY A 33 -2.25 2.25 16.19
N VAL A 34 -1.24 1.49 15.77
CA VAL A 34 -1.35 0.29 14.93
C VAL A 34 -1.29 -0.94 15.83
N ASP A 35 -2.37 -1.20 16.55
CA ASP A 35 -2.50 -2.33 17.47
C ASP A 35 -3.21 -3.51 16.78
N LEU A 36 -2.47 -4.20 15.92
CA LEU A 36 -2.90 -5.41 15.22
C LEU A 36 -1.72 -6.36 15.01
N ALA A 37 -2.03 -7.65 14.86
CA ALA A 37 -1.01 -8.64 14.52
C ALA A 37 -0.80 -8.70 13.00
N PHE A 38 0.47 -8.76 12.58
CA PHE A 38 0.82 -9.14 11.21
C PHE A 38 1.18 -10.62 11.20
N VAL A 39 0.54 -11.39 10.31
CA VAL A 39 0.59 -12.85 10.31
C VAL A 39 1.25 -13.46 9.09
N GLN A 40 1.51 -12.65 8.05
CA GLN A 40 2.15 -13.09 6.81
C GLN A 40 3.07 -12.01 6.27
N ASP A 41 4.24 -12.41 5.78
CA ASP A 41 5.16 -11.58 5.03
C ASP A 41 5.12 -11.93 3.54
N ASN A 42 5.12 -10.91 2.70
CA ASN A 42 5.21 -11.05 1.25
C ASN A 42 6.41 -10.27 0.73
N HIS A 43 7.03 -10.78 -0.32
CA HIS A 43 8.14 -10.15 -1.01
C HIS A 43 7.92 -10.26 -2.52
N SER A 44 8.03 -9.15 -3.22
CA SER A 44 7.91 -9.09 -4.67
C SER A 44 9.14 -8.47 -5.31
N TYR A 45 9.50 -8.97 -6.48
CA TYR A 45 10.52 -8.41 -7.35
C TYR A 45 9.86 -7.97 -8.67
N SER A 46 10.22 -6.79 -9.15
CA SER A 46 9.76 -6.22 -10.41
C SER A 46 10.96 -5.81 -11.25
N ARG A 47 11.19 -6.52 -12.37
CA ARG A 47 12.34 -6.28 -13.22
C ARG A 47 12.26 -4.97 -14.00
N PRO A 48 11.19 -4.67 -14.77
CA PRO A 48 11.12 -3.43 -15.52
C PRO A 48 10.64 -2.26 -14.64
N ALA A 49 11.14 -1.06 -14.94
CA ALA A 49 10.53 0.17 -14.47
C ALA A 49 9.09 0.29 -15.00
N GLY A 50 8.21 1.00 -14.27
CA GLY A 50 6.82 1.13 -14.65
C GLY A 50 5.97 -0.12 -14.38
N THR A 51 6.49 -1.12 -13.65
CA THR A 51 5.65 -2.22 -13.17
C THR A 51 4.64 -1.68 -12.18
N LEU A 52 3.36 -1.76 -12.54
CA LEU A 52 2.24 -1.34 -11.70
C LEU A 52 1.53 -2.57 -11.15
N ARG A 53 1.29 -2.58 -9.84
CA ARG A 53 0.54 -3.61 -9.12
C ARG A 53 -0.54 -2.95 -8.30
N GLY A 54 -1.78 -3.29 -8.56
CA GLY A 54 -2.93 -2.72 -7.84
C GLY A 54 -4.05 -2.22 -8.77
N VAL A 55 -5.08 -1.63 -8.22
CA VAL A 55 -5.36 -1.33 -6.79
C VAL A 55 -5.92 -2.59 -6.13
N HIS A 56 -5.24 -3.17 -5.14
CA HIS A 56 -5.58 -4.48 -4.57
C HIS A 56 -6.07 -4.39 -3.12
N PHE A 57 -7.03 -5.23 -2.78
CA PHE A 57 -7.51 -5.46 -1.41
C PHE A 57 -7.98 -6.90 -1.25
N GLN A 58 -8.20 -7.34 -0.01
CA GLN A 58 -9.03 -8.52 0.29
C GLN A 58 -10.32 -8.09 0.98
N ARG A 59 -11.42 -8.75 0.60
CA ARG A 59 -12.75 -8.56 1.23
C ARG A 59 -12.84 -9.32 2.55
N PRO A 60 -13.73 -8.92 3.47
CA PRO A 60 -14.08 -9.78 4.59
C PRO A 60 -14.50 -11.18 4.13
N PRO A 61 -14.25 -12.24 4.94
CA PRO A 61 -13.71 -12.20 6.30
C PRO A 61 -12.19 -12.05 6.41
N HIS A 62 -11.43 -12.05 5.31
CA HIS A 62 -9.96 -12.01 5.27
C HIS A 62 -9.42 -10.65 4.81
N ALA A 63 -10.06 -9.56 5.24
CA ALA A 63 -9.60 -8.21 4.93
C ALA A 63 -8.23 -7.91 5.57
N GLN A 64 -7.32 -7.32 4.80
CA GLN A 64 -5.94 -7.12 5.21
C GLN A 64 -5.59 -5.65 5.40
N ALA A 65 -5.00 -5.32 6.55
CA ALA A 65 -4.13 -4.16 6.67
C ALA A 65 -2.72 -4.54 6.19
N LYS A 66 -1.96 -3.56 5.71
CA LYS A 66 -0.62 -3.77 5.14
C LYS A 66 0.39 -2.81 5.76
N LEU A 67 1.63 -3.28 5.93
CA LEU A 67 2.79 -2.45 6.24
C LEU A 67 3.82 -2.65 5.13
N VAL A 68 3.95 -1.66 4.25
CA VAL A 68 4.70 -1.74 3.00
C VAL A 68 6.04 -1.02 3.12
N ARG A 69 7.10 -1.59 2.56
CA ARG A 69 8.41 -0.94 2.41
C ARG A 69 9.12 -1.37 1.14
N CYS A 70 9.93 -0.47 0.58
CA CYS A 70 10.83 -0.80 -0.51
C CYS A 70 12.17 -1.27 0.04
N LEU A 71 12.65 -2.44 -0.44
CA LEU A 71 13.94 -3.03 -0.02
C LEU A 71 15.07 -2.68 -0.97
N ARG A 72 14.74 -2.51 -2.26
CA ARG A 72 15.67 -2.15 -3.31
C ARG A 72 14.96 -1.27 -4.33
N GLY A 73 15.60 -0.18 -4.72
CA GLY A 73 15.07 0.77 -5.67
C GLY A 73 14.02 1.70 -5.06
N ARG A 74 13.09 2.19 -5.89
CA ARG A 74 12.06 3.17 -5.53
C ARG A 74 10.72 2.83 -6.15
N ILE A 75 9.66 3.11 -5.40
CA ILE A 75 8.28 3.03 -5.86
C ILE A 75 7.52 4.30 -5.51
N MET A 76 6.48 4.62 -6.28
CA MET A 76 5.40 5.46 -5.80
C MET A 76 4.30 4.53 -5.30
N ASP A 77 3.99 4.62 -4.01
CA ASP A 77 3.06 3.76 -3.28
C ASP A 77 1.77 4.51 -2.98
N TYR A 78 0.62 3.85 -3.13
CA TYR A 78 -0.70 4.49 -3.07
C TYR A 78 -1.62 3.75 -2.11
N ALA A 79 -2.35 4.52 -1.30
CA ALA A 79 -3.48 4.05 -0.52
C ALA A 79 -4.76 4.76 -0.99
N VAL A 80 -5.77 4.00 -1.39
CA VAL A 80 -7.04 4.48 -1.95
C VAL A 80 -8.16 4.18 -0.96
N ASP A 81 -8.92 5.20 -0.54
CA ASP A 81 -10.06 5.01 0.36
C ASP A 81 -11.22 4.32 -0.36
N LEU A 82 -11.54 3.11 0.07
CA LEU A 82 -12.63 2.30 -0.47
C LEU A 82 -13.77 2.10 0.53
N ARG A 83 -13.83 2.87 1.63
CA ARG A 83 -14.83 2.71 2.69
C ARG A 83 -16.12 3.44 2.33
N ARG A 84 -17.20 2.69 2.24
CA ARG A 84 -18.56 3.19 1.92
C ARG A 84 -18.99 4.24 2.95
N GLY A 85 -19.48 5.38 2.46
CA GLY A 85 -19.90 6.50 3.30
C GLY A 85 -18.76 7.41 3.77
N SER A 86 -17.51 7.11 3.40
CA SER A 86 -16.40 8.01 3.66
C SER A 86 -16.51 9.29 2.83
N PRO A 87 -16.28 10.48 3.41
CA PRO A 87 -16.18 11.73 2.64
C PRO A 87 -14.98 11.77 1.70
N THR A 88 -14.06 10.81 1.85
CA THR A 88 -12.86 10.64 1.02
C THR A 88 -12.92 9.37 0.16
N TYR A 89 -14.09 8.75 -0.01
CA TYR A 89 -14.27 7.59 -0.88
C TYR A 89 -13.73 7.87 -2.30
N GLY A 90 -12.90 6.97 -2.81
CA GLY A 90 -12.22 7.12 -4.10
C GLY A 90 -11.03 8.10 -4.09
N ARG A 91 -10.77 8.81 -3.00
CA ARG A 91 -9.56 9.62 -2.86
C ARG A 91 -8.38 8.75 -2.49
N HIS A 92 -7.19 9.22 -2.86
CA HIS A 92 -5.94 8.51 -2.58
C HIS A 92 -4.86 9.43 -2.00
N ILE A 93 -3.87 8.82 -1.42
CA ILE A 93 -2.58 9.45 -1.13
C ILE A 93 -1.51 8.70 -1.91
N ALA A 94 -0.43 9.42 -2.23
CA ALA A 94 0.75 8.87 -2.87
C ALA A 94 1.99 9.23 -2.06
N VAL A 95 2.93 8.30 -1.94
CA VAL A 95 4.20 8.52 -1.24
C VAL A 95 5.32 7.72 -1.91
N GLU A 96 6.50 8.34 -2.04
CA GLU A 96 7.68 7.62 -2.48
C GLU A 96 8.23 6.78 -1.33
N LEU A 97 8.33 5.47 -1.55
CA LEU A 97 9.07 4.53 -0.70
C LEU A 97 10.31 4.06 -1.43
N SER A 98 11.46 4.06 -0.75
CA SER A 98 12.72 3.62 -1.34
C SER A 98 13.62 2.92 -0.33
N ALA A 99 14.59 2.15 -0.83
CA ALA A 99 15.64 1.61 0.00
C ALA A 99 16.44 2.72 0.73
N ASP A 100 16.56 3.89 0.11
CA ASP A 100 17.31 5.02 0.64
C ASP A 100 16.55 5.74 1.75
N ASN A 101 15.26 6.08 1.55
CA ASN A 101 14.48 6.77 2.57
C ASN A 101 14.01 5.85 3.70
N ALA A 102 13.99 4.53 3.47
CA ALA A 102 13.58 3.50 4.43
C ALA A 102 12.18 3.70 5.03
N ALA A 103 11.40 4.60 4.46
CA ALA A 103 10.03 4.86 4.90
C ALA A 103 9.14 3.64 4.69
N GLN A 104 8.11 3.52 5.50
CA GLN A 104 7.09 2.47 5.41
C GLN A 104 5.71 3.09 5.39
N LEU A 105 4.81 2.54 4.57
CA LEU A 105 3.42 2.95 4.55
C LEU A 105 2.55 1.90 5.26
N PHE A 106 1.87 2.33 6.32
CA PHE A 106 0.80 1.54 6.92
C PHE A 106 -0.52 1.88 6.24
N ILE A 107 -1.19 0.86 5.74
CA ILE A 107 -2.46 0.93 5.02
C ILE A 107 -3.48 0.08 5.78
N PRO A 108 -4.48 0.68 6.44
CA PRO A 108 -5.48 -0.08 7.21
C PRO A 108 -6.46 -0.83 6.32
N VAL A 109 -7.24 -1.72 6.93
CA VAL A 109 -8.41 -2.35 6.26
C VAL A 109 -9.36 -1.28 5.74
N GLY A 110 -9.96 -1.53 4.57
CA GLY A 110 -10.85 -0.58 3.91
C GLY A 110 -10.18 0.29 2.88
N PHE A 111 -8.86 0.18 2.75
CA PHE A 111 -8.10 0.85 1.69
C PHE A 111 -7.62 -0.13 0.64
N GLY A 112 -7.67 0.31 -0.62
CA GLY A 112 -6.97 -0.35 -1.72
C GLY A 112 -5.49 0.06 -1.72
N HIS A 113 -4.61 -0.85 -2.11
CA HIS A 113 -3.17 -0.64 -2.20
C HIS A 113 -2.68 -0.81 -3.63
N ALA A 114 -1.87 0.11 -4.09
CA ALA A 114 -1.18 0.00 -5.37
C ALA A 114 0.22 0.60 -5.29
N PHE A 115 1.11 0.15 -6.17
CA PHE A 115 2.38 0.85 -6.40
C PHE A 115 2.83 0.75 -7.85
N ILE A 116 3.67 1.70 -8.25
CA ILE A 116 4.40 1.66 -9.51
C ILE A 116 5.90 1.79 -9.26
N THR A 117 6.71 0.98 -9.93
CA THR A 117 8.17 1.05 -9.82
C THR A 117 8.71 2.22 -10.64
N LEU A 118 9.59 3.04 -10.02
CA LEU A 118 10.17 4.23 -10.63
C LEU A 118 11.49 3.94 -11.37
N GLU A 119 12.04 2.74 -11.16
CA GLU A 119 13.28 2.26 -11.76
C GLU A 119 13.23 0.74 -11.96
N PRO A 120 14.19 0.11 -12.67
CA PRO A 120 14.23 -1.33 -12.79
C PRO A 120 14.75 -2.03 -11.54
N ASP A 121 14.53 -3.34 -11.45
CA ASP A 121 15.04 -4.23 -10.41
C ASP A 121 14.62 -3.85 -8.98
N VAL A 122 13.35 -3.49 -8.81
CA VAL A 122 12.76 -3.07 -7.53
C VAL A 122 12.28 -4.25 -6.71
N GLU A 123 12.56 -4.23 -5.41
CA GLU A 123 12.08 -5.20 -4.44
C GLU A 123 11.21 -4.53 -3.37
N VAL A 124 10.01 -5.06 -3.17
CA VAL A 124 9.03 -4.58 -2.18
C VAL A 124 8.66 -5.70 -1.24
N ALA A 125 8.76 -5.44 0.07
CA ALA A 125 8.26 -6.33 1.09
C ALA A 125 7.08 -5.70 1.83
N TYR A 126 6.10 -6.52 2.22
CA TYR A 126 4.97 -6.04 3.02
C TYR A 126 4.44 -7.12 3.95
N LYS A 127 4.11 -6.68 5.16
CA LYS A 127 3.40 -7.50 6.15
C LYS A 127 1.90 -7.30 5.97
N VAL A 128 1.13 -8.37 6.22
CA VAL A 128 -0.34 -8.32 6.17
C VAL A 128 -0.96 -8.89 7.43
N SER A 129 -2.11 -8.32 7.84
CA SER A 129 -2.79 -8.65 9.10
C SER A 129 -3.66 -9.90 9.03
N ASP A 130 -3.88 -10.47 7.85
CA ASP A 130 -4.59 -11.74 7.65
C ASP A 130 -3.91 -12.53 6.53
N ILE A 131 -4.16 -13.83 6.46
CA ILE A 131 -3.60 -14.71 5.43
C ILE A 131 -4.14 -14.37 4.04
N TYR A 132 -3.39 -14.75 3.00
CA TYR A 132 -3.90 -14.65 1.64
C TYR A 132 -5.05 -15.64 1.42
N ALA A 133 -6.18 -15.10 0.99
CA ALA A 133 -7.41 -15.85 0.69
C ALA A 133 -7.87 -15.51 -0.74
N PRO A 134 -7.59 -16.38 -1.73
CA PRO A 134 -7.90 -16.10 -3.14
C PRO A 134 -9.36 -15.75 -3.41
N GLN A 135 -10.29 -16.33 -2.64
CA GLN A 135 -11.73 -16.08 -2.76
C GLN A 135 -12.16 -14.69 -2.25
N CYS A 136 -11.30 -14.03 -1.45
CA CYS A 136 -11.50 -12.68 -0.93
C CYS A 136 -10.71 -11.62 -1.70
N ASP A 137 -9.82 -12.06 -2.60
CA ASP A 137 -8.98 -11.18 -3.38
C ASP A 137 -9.81 -10.33 -4.36
N GLY A 138 -9.49 -9.05 -4.45
CA GLY A 138 -10.17 -8.10 -5.30
C GLY A 138 -9.29 -6.89 -5.64
N GLY A 139 -9.82 -6.05 -6.51
CA GLY A 139 -9.13 -4.83 -6.92
C GLY A 139 -10.01 -3.91 -7.74
N ILE A 140 -9.48 -2.72 -8.02
CA ILE A 140 -10.05 -1.70 -8.90
C ILE A 140 -9.04 -1.42 -10.01
N ALA A 141 -9.54 -1.17 -11.21
CA ALA A 141 -8.72 -0.83 -12.37
C ALA A 141 -7.80 0.37 -12.07
N TRP A 142 -6.54 0.23 -12.42
CA TRP A 142 -5.50 1.25 -12.19
C TRP A 142 -5.81 2.59 -12.89
N ASP A 143 -6.45 2.53 -14.05
CA ASP A 143 -6.84 3.66 -14.91
C ASP A 143 -8.29 4.10 -14.69
N ASP A 144 -8.85 3.83 -13.51
CA ASP A 144 -10.21 4.23 -13.19
C ASP A 144 -10.36 5.76 -13.20
N PRO A 145 -11.29 6.32 -13.98
CA PRO A 145 -11.43 7.77 -14.12
C PRO A 145 -11.93 8.47 -12.85
N THR A 146 -12.60 7.74 -11.95
CA THR A 146 -13.07 8.28 -10.66
C THR A 146 -11.93 8.38 -9.65
N LEU A 147 -11.00 7.41 -9.66
CA LEU A 147 -9.80 7.46 -8.84
C LEU A 147 -8.85 8.57 -9.29
N ALA A 148 -8.82 8.85 -10.60
CA ALA A 148 -8.03 9.91 -11.23
C ALA A 148 -6.58 9.97 -10.71
N ILE A 149 -5.93 8.80 -10.57
CA ILE A 149 -4.56 8.71 -10.07
C ILE A 149 -3.61 9.19 -11.17
N ASP A 150 -2.81 10.21 -10.87
CA ASP A 150 -1.73 10.67 -11.73
C ASP A 150 -0.50 9.79 -11.53
N TRP A 151 -0.42 8.73 -12.33
CA TRP A 151 0.68 7.78 -12.26
C TRP A 151 1.93 8.31 -12.95
N PRO A 152 3.14 8.17 -12.35
CA PRO A 152 4.41 8.48 -13.02
C PRO A 152 4.76 7.41 -14.07
N LEU A 153 3.98 7.39 -15.16
CA LEU A 153 4.11 6.38 -16.21
C LEU A 153 5.35 6.62 -17.07
N PRO A 154 6.09 5.56 -17.42
CA PRO A 154 7.11 5.66 -18.45
C PRO A 154 6.48 5.87 -19.84
N PRO A 155 7.25 6.36 -20.81
CA PRO A 155 6.85 6.33 -22.21
C PRO A 155 6.48 4.90 -22.65
N GLY A 156 5.25 4.67 -23.04
CA GLY A 156 4.75 3.33 -23.41
C GLY A 156 3.78 2.73 -22.40
N GLY A 157 3.54 3.41 -21.28
CA GLY A 157 2.57 3.00 -20.27
C GLY A 157 3.09 2.00 -19.23
N PRO A 158 2.23 1.50 -18.33
CA PRO A 158 2.63 0.60 -17.27
C PRO A 158 2.83 -0.83 -17.75
N VAL A 159 3.65 -1.57 -17.03
CA VAL A 159 3.74 -3.04 -17.15
C VAL A 159 2.77 -3.66 -16.15
N LEU A 160 1.77 -4.37 -16.66
CA LEU A 160 0.68 -4.97 -15.87
C LEU A 160 0.71 -6.49 -15.94
N SER A 161 0.22 -7.13 -14.90
CA SER A 161 -0.21 -8.54 -15.00
C SER A 161 -1.55 -8.64 -15.74
N ALA A 162 -1.85 -9.83 -16.29
CA ALA A 162 -3.16 -10.08 -16.89
C ALA A 162 -4.31 -9.85 -15.90
N LYS A 163 -4.09 -10.15 -14.62
CA LYS A 163 -5.05 -9.88 -13.54
C LYS A 163 -5.29 -8.38 -13.39
N ASP A 164 -4.23 -7.58 -13.26
CA ASP A 164 -4.35 -6.14 -13.04
C ASP A 164 -5.00 -5.41 -14.22
N ALA A 165 -4.74 -5.88 -15.44
CA ALA A 165 -5.34 -5.35 -16.66
C ALA A 165 -6.86 -5.64 -16.77
N ALA A 166 -7.37 -6.62 -16.02
CA ALA A 166 -8.76 -7.07 -16.07
C ALA A 166 -9.59 -6.66 -14.84
N LEU A 167 -9.05 -5.83 -13.95
CA LEU A 167 -9.76 -5.38 -12.75
C LEU A 167 -10.97 -4.49 -13.11
N PRO A 168 -12.07 -4.58 -12.33
CA PRO A 168 -13.28 -3.80 -12.55
C PRO A 168 -13.09 -2.31 -12.25
N ARG A 169 -14.01 -1.48 -12.73
CA ARG A 169 -14.08 -0.06 -12.40
C ARG A 169 -14.65 0.16 -11.00
N LEU A 170 -14.32 1.29 -10.38
CA LEU A 170 -14.87 1.68 -9.08
C LEU A 170 -16.40 1.78 -9.09
N ALA A 171 -16.98 2.19 -10.22
CA ALA A 171 -18.42 2.29 -10.40
C ALA A 171 -19.14 0.93 -10.30
N ASP A 172 -18.43 -0.17 -10.58
CA ASP A 172 -18.95 -1.53 -10.52
C ASP A 172 -18.62 -2.22 -9.18
N PHE A 173 -18.00 -1.49 -8.26
CA PHE A 173 -17.55 -2.02 -6.99
C PHE A 173 -18.51 -1.68 -5.85
N ASP A 174 -19.19 -2.70 -5.33
CA ASP A 174 -19.91 -2.60 -4.05
C ASP A 174 -18.94 -2.84 -2.90
N SER A 175 -18.58 -1.75 -2.22
CA SER A 175 -17.60 -1.81 -1.15
C SER A 175 -18.15 -2.53 0.09
N PRO A 176 -17.47 -3.57 0.57
CA PRO A 176 -17.82 -4.25 1.81
C PRO A 176 -17.25 -3.54 3.06
N PHE A 177 -16.55 -2.42 2.89
CA PHE A 177 -15.87 -1.71 3.98
C PHE A 177 -16.72 -0.52 4.42
N ASP A 178 -17.10 -0.50 5.67
CA ASP A 178 -17.83 0.64 6.24
C ASP A 178 -16.84 1.72 6.72
N TYR A 179 -17.29 2.97 6.61
CA TYR A 179 -16.53 4.11 7.10
C TYR A 179 -16.50 4.13 8.63
N ASP A 180 -15.31 4.31 9.20
CA ASP A 180 -15.04 4.25 10.64
C ASP A 180 -15.02 5.63 11.34
N GLY A 181 -15.41 6.70 10.64
CA GLY A 181 -15.39 8.07 11.16
C GLY A 181 -14.08 8.84 10.96
N HIS A 182 -13.05 8.21 10.36
CA HIS A 182 -11.73 8.82 10.16
C HIS A 182 -11.44 9.00 8.66
N PRO A 183 -11.61 10.22 8.09
CA PRO A 183 -11.34 10.44 6.67
C PRO A 183 -9.86 10.29 6.36
N LEU A 184 -9.56 9.96 5.09
CA LEU A 184 -8.18 9.98 4.60
C LEU A 184 -7.63 11.40 4.75
N ARG A 185 -6.47 11.52 5.37
CA ARG A 185 -5.77 12.79 5.59
C ARG A 185 -4.45 12.77 4.85
N SER A 186 -3.99 13.95 4.45
CA SER A 186 -2.62 14.11 3.95
C SER A 186 -1.62 13.58 4.97
N LEU A 187 -0.59 12.88 4.48
CA LEU A 187 0.50 12.43 5.34
C LEU A 187 1.27 13.66 5.81
N SER A 188 1.32 13.88 7.11
CA SER A 188 2.28 14.81 7.69
C SER A 188 3.65 14.12 7.74
N ALA A 189 4.69 14.81 7.28
CA ALA A 189 6.05 14.40 7.59
C ALA A 189 6.19 14.45 9.12
N GLY A 190 6.38 13.31 9.75
CA GLY A 190 6.69 13.18 11.17
C GLY A 190 8.13 13.57 11.47
#